data_ec7e7fbec8548c50b0209a6189962ee4
#
_entry.id   ec7e7fbec8548c50b0209a6189962ee4
#
_cell.length_a   1.000
_cell.length_b   1.000
_cell.length_c   1.000
_cell.angle_alpha   90.00
_cell.angle_beta   90.00
_cell.angle_gamma   90.00
#
_symmetry.space_group_name_H-M   'P 1'
#
loop_
_entity.id
_entity.type
_entity.pdbx_description
1 polymer ?
#
loop_
_entity_poly.entity_id
_entity_poly.type
_entity_poly.pdbx_seq_one_letter_code
_entity_poly.pdbx_strand_id
1 'polypeptide(L)'
;IVRCEFPKNKLSELSEIQYINFISFISAPGEPEDTGGRSLHRSNSINTQLNNGRKYDASGVSVCVNDDGFVGPHIDFKGRTEQSTVANDLNGDHGDMVAGILGGAGNLNPQYEGMAKGAKIHVRQYSSSLPNSVQLNNDSNVMIFSSSYGNSCNAGYTSLCYQIDREIRLNPSLIQVFSCGNSGNSNCGYGAGSGWGNITGGHKQAKNVI
;
A
#
# COMPACT_ATOMS: atom_id res chain seq x y z
N ILE A 1 22.29 15.65 -10.71
CA ILE A 1 21.06 15.97 -11.43
C ILE A 1 20.97 17.49 -11.51
N VAL A 2 20.79 18.01 -12.73
CA VAL A 2 20.59 19.44 -12.96
C VAL A 2 19.16 19.64 -13.44
N ARG A 3 18.44 20.58 -12.84
CA ARG A 3 17.12 21.01 -13.29
C ARG A 3 17.26 22.35 -14.00
N CYS A 4 16.74 22.46 -15.20
CA CYS A 4 16.79 23.70 -15.98
C CYS A 4 15.53 23.85 -16.83
N GLU A 5 15.19 25.09 -17.13
CA GLU A 5 14.20 25.40 -18.16
C GLU A 5 14.93 25.50 -19.50
N PHE A 6 14.38 24.84 -20.50
CA PHE A 6 15.00 24.76 -21.80
C PHE A 6 13.97 24.81 -22.93
N PRO A 7 14.21 25.59 -24.01
CA PRO A 7 13.28 25.65 -25.12
C PRO A 7 13.07 24.27 -25.77
N LYS A 8 11.81 23.86 -25.92
CA LYS A 8 11.45 22.54 -26.45
C LYS A 8 12.05 22.25 -27.83
N ASN A 9 12.18 23.26 -28.68
CA ASN A 9 12.76 23.14 -30.03
C ASN A 9 14.29 22.97 -30.04
N LYS A 10 14.95 23.05 -28.87
CA LYS A 10 16.40 22.86 -28.73
C LYS A 10 16.79 21.59 -28.01
N LEU A 11 15.84 20.69 -27.76
CA LEU A 11 16.10 19.42 -27.05
C LEU A 11 17.13 18.53 -27.75
N SER A 12 17.19 18.59 -29.08
CA SER A 12 18.21 17.88 -29.86
C SER A 12 19.62 18.35 -29.56
N GLU A 13 19.80 19.64 -29.30
CA GLU A 13 21.13 20.19 -28.96
C GLU A 13 21.65 19.64 -27.61
N LEU A 14 20.73 19.36 -26.63
CA LEU A 14 21.11 18.73 -25.37
C LEU A 14 21.53 17.26 -25.55
N SER A 15 20.94 16.55 -26.50
CA SER A 15 21.27 15.14 -26.75
C SER A 15 22.65 14.95 -27.38
N GLU A 16 23.23 15.99 -27.96
CA GLU A 16 24.56 15.97 -28.57
C GLU A 16 25.67 16.19 -27.54
N ILE A 17 25.33 16.56 -26.30
CA ILE A 17 26.30 16.81 -25.24
C ILE A 17 26.74 15.46 -24.64
N GLN A 18 28.00 15.09 -24.82
CA GLN A 18 28.56 13.77 -24.52
C GLN A 18 28.44 13.31 -23.05
N TYR A 19 28.29 14.22 -22.11
CA TYR A 19 28.15 13.92 -20.67
C TYR A 19 26.71 13.96 -20.18
N ILE A 20 25.72 14.17 -21.06
CA ILE A 20 24.29 14.03 -20.75
C ILE A 20 23.85 12.62 -21.11
N ASN A 21 23.66 11.78 -20.10
CA ASN A 21 23.23 10.39 -20.31
C ASN A 21 21.72 10.21 -20.35
N PHE A 22 20.97 11.17 -19.79
CA PHE A 22 19.53 11.07 -19.69
C PHE A 22 18.87 12.44 -19.56
N ILE A 23 17.80 12.65 -20.30
CA ILE A 23 16.95 13.85 -20.24
C ILE A 23 15.53 13.40 -19.98
N SER A 24 14.89 13.95 -18.97
CA SER A 24 13.47 13.71 -18.70
C SER A 24 12.76 15.03 -18.40
N PHE A 25 11.48 15.08 -18.70
CA PHE A 25 10.66 16.15 -18.22
C PHE A 25 10.56 16.07 -16.69
N ILE A 26 10.56 17.23 -16.04
CA ILE A 26 10.20 17.30 -14.64
C ILE A 26 8.69 17.01 -14.60
N SER A 27 8.32 15.91 -13.99
CA SER A 27 6.91 15.60 -13.73
C SER A 27 6.30 16.73 -12.90
N ALA A 28 5.03 17.02 -13.12
CA ALA A 28 4.29 17.84 -12.19
C ALA A 28 4.48 17.30 -10.76
N PRO A 29 4.51 18.15 -9.74
CA PRO A 29 4.49 17.68 -8.36
C PRO A 29 3.36 16.66 -8.22
N GLY A 30 3.65 15.54 -7.55
CA GLY A 30 2.61 14.57 -7.25
C GLY A 30 1.48 15.27 -6.50
N GLU A 31 0.28 15.18 -7.03
CA GLU A 31 -0.91 15.62 -6.31
C GLU A 31 -1.43 14.45 -5.48
N PRO A 32 -1.90 14.69 -4.24
CA PRO A 32 -2.45 13.62 -3.42
C PRO A 32 -3.73 13.08 -4.08
N GLU A 33 -3.71 11.85 -4.50
CA GLU A 33 -4.88 11.17 -5.07
C GLU A 33 -5.85 10.67 -3.98
N ASP A 34 -5.40 10.61 -2.75
CA ASP A 34 -6.12 10.10 -1.59
C ASP A 34 -7.32 10.96 -1.15
N THR A 35 -7.26 12.27 -1.34
CA THR A 35 -8.40 13.16 -1.05
C THR A 35 -9.62 12.81 -1.88
N GLY A 36 -9.43 12.49 -3.16
CA GLY A 36 -10.47 11.95 -4.03
C GLY A 36 -10.91 10.56 -3.59
N GLY A 37 -9.96 9.68 -3.24
CA GLY A 37 -10.21 8.32 -2.80
C GLY A 37 -11.14 8.24 -1.61
N ARG A 38 -10.94 9.03 -0.57
CA ARG A 38 -11.82 9.07 0.60
C ARG A 38 -13.27 9.42 0.26
N SER A 39 -13.48 10.37 -0.64
CA SER A 39 -14.81 10.76 -1.09
C SER A 39 -15.46 9.70 -1.97
N LEU A 40 -14.71 9.12 -2.90
CA LEU A 40 -15.19 8.05 -3.78
C LEU A 40 -15.60 6.80 -3.00
N HIS A 41 -14.84 6.43 -1.99
CA HIS A 41 -15.14 5.29 -1.11
C HIS A 41 -16.07 5.63 0.06
N ARG A 42 -16.57 6.87 0.11
CA ARG A 42 -17.50 7.37 1.14
C ARG A 42 -16.98 7.27 2.59
N SER A 43 -15.68 7.14 2.79
CA SER A 43 -15.12 7.10 4.15
C SER A 43 -15.39 8.38 4.92
N ASN A 44 -15.47 9.53 4.24
CA ASN A 44 -15.87 10.79 4.85
C ASN A 44 -17.24 10.74 5.53
N SER A 45 -18.18 9.94 5.01
CA SER A 45 -19.53 9.83 5.60
C SER A 45 -19.57 8.98 6.86
N ILE A 46 -18.62 8.06 7.02
CA ILE A 46 -18.56 7.18 8.21
C ILE A 46 -17.68 7.76 9.32
N ASN A 47 -16.67 8.57 8.99
CA ASN A 47 -15.77 9.16 9.98
C ASN A 47 -16.09 10.64 10.33
N THR A 48 -17.14 11.21 9.75
CA THR A 48 -17.51 12.61 10.03
C THR A 48 -17.83 12.84 11.49
N GLN A 49 -17.30 13.93 12.05
CA GLN A 49 -17.49 14.35 13.44
C GLN A 49 -18.71 15.24 13.66
N LEU A 50 -19.49 15.51 12.61
CA LEU A 50 -20.75 16.28 12.73
C LEU A 50 -21.72 15.59 13.68
N ASN A 51 -22.69 16.35 14.23
CA ASN A 51 -23.61 15.87 15.26
C ASN A 51 -24.38 14.59 14.88
N ASN A 52 -24.72 14.44 13.62
CA ASN A 52 -25.41 13.24 13.09
C ASN A 52 -24.45 12.27 12.37
N GLY A 53 -23.14 12.49 12.45
CA GLY A 53 -22.13 11.63 11.86
C GLY A 53 -21.93 10.35 12.65
N ARG A 54 -21.45 9.30 11.99
CA ARG A 54 -21.18 8.00 12.63
C ARG A 54 -19.95 8.01 13.51
N LYS A 55 -19.00 8.91 13.26
CA LYS A 55 -17.77 9.12 14.03
C LYS A 55 -16.85 7.89 14.11
N TYR A 56 -16.92 7.00 13.12
CA TYR A 56 -16.04 5.84 13.06
C TYR A 56 -14.71 6.25 12.44
N ASP A 57 -13.66 6.23 13.23
CA ASP A 57 -12.30 6.56 12.83
C ASP A 57 -11.34 5.37 12.96
N ALA A 58 -11.88 4.20 13.26
CA ALA A 58 -11.17 2.97 13.57
C ALA A 58 -10.37 3.00 14.89
N SER A 59 -10.69 3.89 15.82
CA SER A 59 -10.17 3.80 17.18
C SER A 59 -10.53 2.44 17.81
N GLY A 60 -9.53 1.78 18.40
CA GLY A 60 -9.68 0.43 18.95
C GLY A 60 -9.54 -0.72 17.92
N VAL A 61 -9.32 -0.41 16.65
CA VAL A 61 -9.05 -1.40 15.60
C VAL A 61 -7.54 -1.51 15.38
N SER A 62 -7.05 -2.76 15.28
CA SER A 62 -5.66 -3.07 14.90
C SER A 62 -5.61 -3.57 13.46
N VAL A 63 -4.71 -2.98 12.67
CA VAL A 63 -4.48 -3.32 11.25
C VAL A 63 -3.01 -3.64 11.06
N CYS A 64 -2.66 -4.54 10.14
CA CYS A 64 -1.29 -4.76 9.73
C CYS A 64 -1.05 -4.14 8.35
N VAL A 65 -0.01 -3.31 8.23
CA VAL A 65 0.60 -2.93 6.97
C VAL A 65 1.80 -3.84 6.76
N ASN A 66 1.70 -4.70 5.76
CA ASN A 66 2.75 -5.63 5.36
C ASN A 66 3.35 -5.15 4.04
N ASP A 67 4.46 -4.43 4.12
CA ASP A 67 5.04 -3.71 2.99
C ASP A 67 6.57 -3.73 3.02
N ASP A 68 7.25 -2.71 2.54
CA ASP A 68 8.71 -2.65 2.43
C ASP A 68 9.44 -2.42 3.76
N GLY A 69 8.74 -2.27 4.85
CA GLY A 69 9.30 -2.32 6.19
C GLY A 69 8.92 -1.15 7.09
N PHE A 70 9.91 -0.57 7.74
CA PHE A 70 9.74 0.43 8.77
C PHE A 70 8.99 1.68 8.27
N VAL A 71 7.97 2.08 9.02
CA VAL A 71 7.25 3.34 8.78
C VAL A 71 7.95 4.47 9.53
N GLY A 72 8.36 5.49 8.82
CA GLY A 72 9.13 6.61 9.35
C GLY A 72 8.43 7.37 10.48
N PRO A 73 9.20 8.12 11.28
CA PRO A 73 8.70 8.85 12.45
C PRO A 73 7.91 10.10 12.03
N HIS A 74 6.68 9.93 11.58
CA HIS A 74 5.79 11.03 11.26
C HIS A 74 4.78 11.30 12.37
N ILE A 75 4.40 12.56 12.58
CA ILE A 75 3.47 12.97 13.63
C ILE A 75 2.10 12.28 13.50
N ASP A 76 1.69 11.95 12.29
CA ASP A 76 0.42 11.28 12.01
C ASP A 76 0.37 9.84 12.53
N PHE A 77 1.51 9.26 12.82
CA PHE A 77 1.61 7.89 13.35
C PHE A 77 1.96 7.83 14.83
N LYS A 78 2.24 8.98 15.47
CA LYS A 78 2.76 9.02 16.83
C LYS A 78 1.87 8.23 17.80
N GLY A 79 2.48 7.23 18.43
CA GLY A 79 1.82 6.38 19.43
C GLY A 79 0.88 5.32 18.88
N ARG A 80 0.78 5.18 17.55
CA ARG A 80 -0.14 4.22 16.89
C ARG A 80 0.54 3.15 16.06
N THR A 81 1.86 3.18 15.91
CA THR A 81 2.62 2.14 15.21
C THR A 81 3.20 1.11 16.19
N GLU A 82 3.15 -0.15 15.81
CA GLU A 82 3.89 -1.26 16.40
C GLU A 82 4.77 -1.87 15.30
N GLN A 83 6.09 -1.71 15.43
CA GLN A 83 7.07 -2.12 14.42
C GLN A 83 8.38 -2.63 15.03
N SER A 84 8.28 -3.17 16.24
CA SER A 84 9.44 -3.65 17.00
C SER A 84 10.21 -4.79 16.34
N THR A 85 9.57 -5.50 15.40
CA THR A 85 10.18 -6.64 14.67
C THR A 85 10.72 -6.24 13.29
N VAL A 86 10.61 -4.97 12.92
CA VAL A 86 11.09 -4.46 11.63
C VAL A 86 12.38 -3.69 11.85
N ALA A 87 13.36 -3.88 10.97
CA ALA A 87 14.59 -3.11 11.04
C ALA A 87 14.29 -1.61 10.89
N ASN A 88 14.93 -0.80 11.73
CA ASN A 88 14.81 0.65 11.65
C ASN A 88 15.59 1.16 10.42
N ASP A 89 14.97 1.08 9.28
CA ASP A 89 15.51 1.47 7.98
C ASP A 89 14.58 2.51 7.35
N LEU A 90 15.11 3.68 7.11
CA LEU A 90 14.37 4.81 6.52
C LEU A 90 14.45 4.83 4.98
N ASN A 91 14.89 3.75 4.35
CA ASN A 91 15.05 3.68 2.89
C ASN A 91 13.78 3.21 2.15
N GLY A 92 12.79 2.68 2.85
CA GLY A 92 11.52 2.26 2.28
C GLY A 92 10.51 3.40 2.28
N ASP A 93 10.06 3.82 1.11
CA ASP A 93 9.08 4.92 0.98
C ASP A 93 7.66 4.41 0.72
N HIS A 94 7.54 3.19 0.17
CA HIS A 94 6.26 2.66 -0.27
C HIS A 94 5.36 2.29 0.92
N GLY A 95 5.91 1.64 1.93
CA GLY A 95 5.18 1.32 3.16
C GLY A 95 4.73 2.55 3.93
N ASP A 96 5.50 3.64 3.91
CA ASP A 96 5.12 4.94 4.48
C ASP A 96 3.87 5.49 3.80
N MET A 97 3.82 5.46 2.47
CA MET A 97 2.65 5.91 1.71
C MET A 97 1.42 5.04 1.98
N VAL A 98 1.57 3.72 1.97
CA VAL A 98 0.49 2.78 2.26
C VAL A 98 -0.05 2.98 3.67
N ALA A 99 0.83 3.15 4.66
CA ALA A 99 0.44 3.44 6.04
C ALA A 99 -0.27 4.79 6.16
N GLY A 100 0.17 5.80 5.41
CA GLY A 100 -0.44 7.12 5.34
C GLY A 100 -1.87 7.08 4.82
N ILE A 101 -2.08 6.42 3.69
CA ILE A 101 -3.41 6.24 3.09
C ILE A 101 -4.33 5.43 4.02
N LEU A 102 -3.80 4.41 4.68
CA LEU A 102 -4.57 3.61 5.62
C LEU A 102 -4.94 4.41 6.86
N GLY A 103 -3.96 5.01 7.54
CA GLY A 103 -4.17 5.48 8.90
C GLY A 103 -3.46 6.78 9.29
N GLY A 104 -3.05 7.62 8.35
CA GLY A 104 -2.53 8.94 8.65
C GLY A 104 -3.54 9.76 9.44
N ALA A 105 -3.11 10.43 10.51
CA ALA A 105 -4.02 11.16 11.39
C ALA A 105 -4.41 12.55 10.83
N GLY A 106 -3.69 13.05 9.82
CA GLY A 106 -3.93 14.39 9.24
C GLY A 106 -3.56 15.54 10.19
N ASN A 107 -2.62 15.32 11.10
CA ASN A 107 -2.25 16.29 12.13
C ASN A 107 -1.63 17.56 11.55
N LEU A 108 -0.90 17.46 10.45
CA LEU A 108 -0.34 18.62 9.75
C LEU A 108 -1.34 19.23 8.77
N ASN A 109 -2.10 18.39 8.10
CA ASN A 109 -3.13 18.82 7.16
C ASN A 109 -4.29 17.82 7.15
N PRO A 110 -5.48 18.20 7.62
CA PRO A 110 -6.65 17.31 7.67
C PRO A 110 -7.11 16.77 6.31
N GLN A 111 -6.68 17.38 5.21
CA GLN A 111 -6.99 16.86 3.87
C GLN A 111 -6.27 15.54 3.58
N TYR A 112 -5.17 15.27 4.28
CA TYR A 112 -4.35 14.06 4.13
C TYR A 112 -4.64 13.01 5.20
N GLU A 113 -5.80 13.07 5.85
CA GLU A 113 -6.24 11.99 6.73
C GLU A 113 -6.37 10.68 5.95
N GLY A 114 -5.86 9.60 6.52
CA GLY A 114 -6.08 8.24 6.05
C GLY A 114 -7.52 7.76 6.26
N MET A 115 -7.83 6.59 5.72
CA MET A 115 -9.19 6.01 5.81
C MET A 115 -9.58 5.64 7.24
N ALA A 116 -8.61 5.21 8.06
CA ALA A 116 -8.75 4.67 9.41
C ALA A 116 -7.81 5.40 10.39
N LYS A 117 -7.97 6.72 10.50
CA LYS A 117 -7.05 7.63 11.19
C LYS A 117 -6.82 7.34 12.68
N GLY A 118 -7.69 6.59 13.33
CA GLY A 118 -7.57 6.17 14.72
C GLY A 118 -7.02 4.75 14.92
N ALA A 119 -6.81 4.00 13.84
CA ALA A 119 -6.35 2.62 13.93
C ALA A 119 -4.94 2.50 14.52
N LYS A 120 -4.69 1.39 15.24
CA LYS A 120 -3.32 0.96 15.57
C LYS A 120 -2.75 0.20 14.40
N ILE A 121 -1.56 0.58 13.95
CA ILE A 121 -0.90 0.05 12.77
C ILE A 121 0.23 -0.87 13.22
N HIS A 122 0.12 -2.15 12.93
CA HIS A 122 1.20 -3.12 13.06
C HIS A 122 1.96 -3.17 11.74
N VAL A 123 3.25 -2.84 11.76
CA VAL A 123 4.08 -2.81 10.58
C VAL A 123 4.86 -4.10 10.46
N ARG A 124 4.86 -4.70 9.28
CA ARG A 124 5.65 -5.89 8.96
C ARG A 124 6.31 -5.72 7.59
N GLN A 125 7.51 -6.26 7.48
CA GLN A 125 8.19 -6.30 6.20
C GLN A 125 7.73 -7.51 5.41
N TYR A 126 7.43 -7.31 4.12
CA TYR A 126 7.08 -8.41 3.24
C TYR A 126 8.28 -9.36 3.04
N SER A 127 7.97 -10.62 2.83
CA SER A 127 8.95 -11.66 2.52
C SER A 127 8.32 -12.64 1.52
N SER A 128 9.05 -13.67 1.17
CA SER A 128 8.50 -14.77 0.36
C SER A 128 7.45 -15.61 1.11
N SER A 129 7.30 -15.40 2.41
CA SER A 129 6.28 -16.02 3.26
C SER A 129 5.29 -14.95 3.74
N LEU A 130 4.10 -15.39 4.12
CA LEU A 130 3.12 -14.51 4.73
C LEU A 130 3.60 -13.97 6.08
N PRO A 131 3.18 -12.78 6.47
CA PRO A 131 3.30 -12.36 7.85
C PRO A 131 2.61 -13.40 8.74
N ASN A 132 3.06 -13.52 9.97
CA ASN A 132 2.47 -14.46 10.93
C ASN A 132 1.07 -13.96 11.36
N SER A 133 0.13 -13.97 10.42
CA SER A 133 -1.18 -13.34 10.53
C SER A 133 -2.02 -13.94 11.66
N VAL A 134 -2.00 -15.26 11.79
CA VAL A 134 -2.71 -15.98 12.86
C VAL A 134 -2.18 -15.58 14.23
N GLN A 135 -0.86 -15.50 14.38
CA GLN A 135 -0.26 -15.07 15.65
C GLN A 135 -0.61 -13.62 15.97
N LEU A 136 -0.49 -12.70 15.01
CA LEU A 136 -0.86 -11.30 15.23
C LEU A 136 -2.35 -11.13 15.56
N ASN A 137 -3.20 -11.95 14.96
CA ASN A 137 -4.62 -11.96 15.32
C ASN A 137 -4.83 -12.39 16.76
N ASN A 138 -4.20 -13.49 17.19
CA ASN A 138 -4.33 -14.02 18.54
C ASN A 138 -3.72 -13.10 19.61
N ASP A 139 -2.52 -12.57 19.36
CA ASP A 139 -1.74 -11.85 20.36
C ASP A 139 -2.10 -10.35 20.43
N SER A 140 -2.55 -9.77 19.34
CA SER A 140 -2.73 -8.32 19.17
C SER A 140 -4.07 -7.92 18.56
N ASN A 141 -4.97 -8.88 18.35
CA ASN A 141 -6.28 -8.67 17.74
C ASN A 141 -6.21 -7.94 16.38
N VAL A 142 -5.16 -8.22 15.61
CA VAL A 142 -5.03 -7.71 14.23
C VAL A 142 -5.92 -8.53 13.33
N MET A 143 -6.97 -7.92 12.80
CA MET A 143 -7.94 -8.62 11.93
C MET A 143 -7.71 -8.35 10.45
N ILE A 144 -7.19 -7.18 10.09
CA ILE A 144 -7.04 -6.74 8.70
C ILE A 144 -5.56 -6.63 8.37
N PHE A 145 -5.17 -7.28 7.26
CA PHE A 145 -3.81 -7.27 6.73
C PHE A 145 -3.81 -6.64 5.34
N SER A 146 -3.15 -5.50 5.20
CA SER A 146 -2.99 -4.80 3.93
C SER A 146 -1.61 -5.12 3.35
N SER A 147 -1.59 -5.70 2.15
CA SER A 147 -0.39 -6.18 1.48
C SER A 147 -0.31 -5.62 0.06
N SER A 148 0.56 -4.63 -0.15
CA SER A 148 0.70 -3.94 -1.43
C SER A 148 1.96 -4.34 -2.19
N TYR A 149 2.29 -5.63 -2.17
CA TYR A 149 3.44 -6.20 -2.86
C TYR A 149 3.06 -7.43 -3.70
N GLY A 150 3.97 -7.94 -4.51
CA GLY A 150 3.73 -9.11 -5.35
C GLY A 150 4.97 -9.96 -5.54
N ASN A 151 4.76 -11.24 -5.79
CA ASN A 151 5.79 -12.25 -6.03
C ASN A 151 5.92 -12.52 -7.52
N SER A 152 6.43 -11.57 -8.28
CA SER A 152 6.60 -11.67 -9.74
C SER A 152 5.31 -11.95 -10.52
N CYS A 153 5.46 -12.09 -11.82
CA CYS A 153 4.42 -12.56 -12.73
C CYS A 153 4.33 -14.08 -12.60
N ASN A 154 3.28 -14.57 -12.02
CA ASN A 154 3.10 -16.00 -11.71
C ASN A 154 1.68 -16.42 -12.02
N ALA A 155 1.54 -17.63 -12.46
CA ALA A 155 0.30 -18.18 -12.92
C ALA A 155 -0.34 -19.12 -11.89
N GLY A 156 -1.57 -18.81 -11.53
CA GLY A 156 -2.47 -19.74 -10.89
C GLY A 156 -2.32 -19.89 -9.37
N TYR A 157 -3.05 -20.83 -8.87
CA TYR A 157 -3.18 -21.12 -7.45
C TYR A 157 -1.95 -21.87 -6.93
N THR A 158 -1.24 -21.29 -5.99
CA THR A 158 0.02 -21.80 -5.43
C THR A 158 -0.16 -22.34 -4.01
N SER A 159 0.91 -22.93 -3.46
CA SER A 159 0.93 -23.34 -2.05
C SER A 159 0.71 -22.17 -1.09
N LEU A 160 1.13 -20.95 -1.44
CA LEU A 160 0.86 -19.74 -0.66
C LEU A 160 -0.64 -19.40 -0.66
N CYS A 161 -1.30 -19.53 -1.81
CA CYS A 161 -2.76 -19.37 -1.88
C CYS A 161 -3.51 -20.37 -1.00
N TYR A 162 -3.08 -21.64 -1.06
CA TYR A 162 -3.63 -22.69 -0.20
C TYR A 162 -3.44 -22.38 1.29
N GLN A 163 -2.25 -21.89 1.67
CA GLN A 163 -1.97 -21.54 3.05
C GLN A 163 -2.89 -20.42 3.53
N ILE A 164 -3.05 -19.34 2.76
CA ILE A 164 -3.96 -18.23 3.10
C ILE A 164 -5.40 -18.71 3.22
N ASP A 165 -5.89 -19.43 2.23
CA ASP A 165 -7.27 -19.94 2.25
C ASP A 165 -7.52 -20.82 3.48
N ARG A 166 -6.53 -21.64 3.86
CA ARG A 166 -6.59 -22.45 5.06
C ARG A 166 -6.58 -21.60 6.33
N GLU A 167 -5.72 -20.59 6.42
CA GLU A 167 -5.63 -19.71 7.58
C GLU A 167 -6.95 -18.94 7.79
N ILE A 168 -7.51 -18.35 6.75
CA ILE A 168 -8.79 -17.63 6.82
C ILE A 168 -9.93 -18.59 7.19
N ARG A 169 -9.96 -19.79 6.61
CA ARG A 169 -10.99 -20.78 6.96
C ARG A 169 -10.95 -21.17 8.44
N LEU A 170 -9.77 -21.28 9.01
CA LEU A 170 -9.59 -21.65 10.42
C LEU A 170 -9.73 -20.46 11.37
N ASN A 171 -9.54 -19.25 10.87
CA ASN A 171 -9.63 -18.00 11.62
C ASN A 171 -10.52 -17.00 10.86
N PRO A 172 -11.83 -17.12 10.93
CA PRO A 172 -12.77 -16.33 10.11
C PRO A 172 -12.75 -14.81 10.39
N SER A 173 -12.08 -14.38 11.44
CA SER A 173 -11.84 -12.96 11.74
C SER A 173 -10.72 -12.34 10.91
N LEU A 174 -9.90 -13.15 10.23
CA LEU A 174 -8.82 -12.66 9.38
C LEU A 174 -9.35 -12.13 8.05
N ILE A 175 -8.95 -10.92 7.71
CA ILE A 175 -9.22 -10.29 6.42
C ILE A 175 -7.87 -9.97 5.77
N GLN A 176 -7.59 -10.62 4.64
CA GLN A 176 -6.39 -10.40 3.86
C GLN A 176 -6.73 -9.56 2.62
N VAL A 177 -6.10 -8.41 2.48
CA VAL A 177 -6.31 -7.48 1.36
C VAL A 177 -5.00 -7.35 0.59
N PHE A 178 -5.06 -7.62 -0.72
CA PHE A 178 -3.89 -7.55 -1.60
C PHE A 178 -4.13 -6.61 -2.77
N SER A 179 -3.08 -5.89 -3.16
CA SER A 179 -3.08 -5.20 -4.45
C SER A 179 -3.07 -6.22 -5.59
N CYS A 180 -3.77 -5.94 -6.69
CA CYS A 180 -3.72 -6.79 -7.88
C CYS A 180 -2.34 -6.81 -8.55
N GLY A 181 -1.51 -5.83 -8.26
CA GLY A 181 -0.17 -5.66 -8.83
C GLY A 181 -0.15 -4.77 -10.07
N ASN A 182 1.05 -4.54 -10.57
CA ASN A 182 1.34 -3.54 -11.60
C ASN A 182 1.74 -4.16 -12.94
N SER A 183 1.42 -5.44 -13.18
CA SER A 183 1.84 -6.13 -14.41
C SER A 183 1.04 -5.73 -15.65
N GLY A 184 -0.08 -5.02 -15.49
CA GLY A 184 -0.93 -4.62 -16.61
C GLY A 184 -1.32 -5.81 -17.49
N ASN A 185 -1.10 -5.71 -18.78
CA ASN A 185 -1.36 -6.79 -19.75
C ASN A 185 -0.12 -7.65 -20.07
N SER A 186 0.93 -7.61 -19.24
CA SER A 186 2.13 -8.42 -19.41
C SER A 186 1.77 -9.91 -19.45
N ASN A 187 2.44 -10.65 -20.32
CA ASN A 187 2.28 -12.10 -20.36
C ASN A 187 3.00 -12.75 -19.19
N CYS A 188 2.24 -13.31 -18.28
CA CYS A 188 2.72 -14.02 -17.09
C CYS A 188 2.70 -15.54 -17.27
N GLY A 189 2.79 -16.04 -18.49
CA GLY A 189 2.77 -17.47 -18.83
C GLY A 189 1.38 -18.01 -19.20
N TYR A 190 0.33 -17.22 -19.04
CA TYR A 190 -0.98 -17.43 -19.64
C TYR A 190 -1.43 -16.10 -20.26
N GLY A 191 -1.61 -16.10 -21.55
CA GLY A 191 -1.94 -14.89 -22.27
C GLY A 191 -3.29 -14.32 -21.84
N ALA A 192 -3.27 -13.24 -21.08
CA ALA A 192 -4.48 -12.49 -20.77
C ALA A 192 -4.97 -11.68 -21.99
N GLY A 193 -4.12 -11.54 -23.01
CA GLY A 193 -4.38 -10.68 -24.17
C GLY A 193 -4.24 -9.19 -23.82
N SER A 194 -4.36 -8.34 -24.84
CA SER A 194 -4.16 -6.90 -24.71
C SER A 194 -5.30 -6.17 -23.99
N GLY A 195 -6.43 -6.81 -23.80
CA GLY A 195 -7.63 -6.22 -23.19
C GLY A 195 -7.80 -6.46 -21.69
N TRP A 196 -6.91 -7.23 -21.08
CA TRP A 196 -7.07 -7.66 -19.68
C TRP A 196 -5.80 -7.40 -18.87
N GLY A 197 -5.98 -7.02 -17.60
CA GLY A 197 -4.89 -6.94 -16.64
C GLY A 197 -4.58 -8.29 -16.01
N ASN A 198 -3.31 -8.53 -15.73
CA ASN A 198 -2.86 -9.70 -14.99
C ASN A 198 -2.72 -9.39 -13.51
N ILE A 199 -3.24 -10.27 -12.67
CA ILE A 199 -2.93 -10.28 -11.25
C ILE A 199 -1.52 -10.85 -11.09
N THR A 200 -0.62 -10.13 -10.40
CA THR A 200 0.72 -10.63 -10.11
C THR A 200 0.68 -11.85 -9.21
N GLY A 201 1.75 -12.64 -9.26
CA GLY A 201 1.81 -13.93 -8.58
C GLY A 201 1.82 -13.86 -7.06
N GLY A 202 1.86 -15.04 -6.48
CA GLY A 202 1.87 -15.24 -5.03
C GLY A 202 0.47 -15.42 -4.45
N HIS A 203 0.30 -15.01 -3.25
CA HIS A 203 -0.87 -15.28 -2.42
C HIS A 203 -2.13 -14.50 -2.80
N LYS A 204 -2.01 -13.45 -3.57
CA LYS A 204 -3.16 -12.64 -4.02
C LYS A 204 -4.11 -13.35 -4.98
N GLN A 205 -3.76 -14.55 -5.45
CA GLN A 205 -4.61 -15.41 -6.25
C GLN A 205 -5.37 -16.44 -5.41
N ALA A 206 -5.34 -16.33 -4.09
CA ALA A 206 -6.16 -17.12 -3.18
C ALA A 206 -7.67 -16.80 -3.36
N LYS A 207 -8.52 -17.66 -2.85
CA LYS A 207 -9.99 -17.59 -3.07
C LYS A 207 -10.71 -16.74 -2.03
N ASN A 208 -10.12 -16.60 -0.83
CA ASN A 208 -10.76 -15.96 0.32
C ASN A 208 -10.11 -14.59 0.66
N VAL A 209 -9.43 -13.97 -0.28
CA VAL A 209 -8.82 -12.65 -0.14
C VAL A 209 -9.63 -11.57 -0.87
N ILE A 210 -9.37 -10.32 -0.52
CA ILE A 210 -9.92 -9.13 -1.17
C ILE A 210 -8.84 -8.48 -2.03
#